data_26ca1eaf6b32f53bbb295eb78078f6e4
#
_entry.id   26ca1eaf6b32f53bbb295eb78078f6e4
#
_cell.length_a   1.000
_cell.length_b   1.000
_cell.length_c   1.000
_cell.angle_alpha   90.00
_cell.angle_beta   90.00
_cell.angle_gamma   90.00
#
_symmetry.space_group_name_H-M   'P 1'
#
loop_
_entity.id
_entity.type
_entity.pdbx_description
1 polymer ?
#
loop_
_entity_poly.entity_id
_entity_poly.type
_entity_poly.pdbx_seq_one_letter_code
_entity_poly.pdbx_strand_id
1 'polypeptide(L)'
;MKQEKKVNSYLRGIKVIALACVIGGVIGGVTGAIRFVLLSRGVAVSGDWILQQIRSLLVPILGIIFAVTVILEELCFHKLKGICEKQVTAEDEECDQLEYEEEKTGAFGTNLNVLSQVVSIFFLTFGYSMKYIETDDHAYSFLVACVIFVASYIYIYFWQIRFVKLLQKTHPEKKGDPSSTKFQEQWLESCDEAEKEVIYQSAYKAYVTINRTIPLILIVVMVANLYFDTGMMAVVVLALVWMLAQFTYTGNCVKIKKNSLLFQKNRV
;
A
#
# COMPACT_ATOMS: atom_id res chain seq x y z
N MET A 1 29.28 12.34 33.95
CA MET A 1 27.84 12.61 33.81
C MET A 1 27.67 13.75 32.79
N LYS A 2 27.27 13.42 31.51
CA LYS A 2 26.90 14.42 30.53
C LYS A 2 25.48 14.89 30.85
N GLN A 3 25.31 16.17 31.20
CA GLN A 3 23.97 16.78 31.31
C GLN A 3 23.28 16.71 29.94
N GLU A 4 22.23 15.89 29.83
CA GLU A 4 21.31 15.94 28.68
C GLU A 4 20.69 17.36 28.65
N LYS A 5 21.03 18.15 27.64
CA LYS A 5 20.39 19.44 27.39
C LYS A 5 18.90 19.18 27.16
N LYS A 6 18.07 19.60 28.11
CA LYS A 6 16.61 19.54 28.01
C LYS A 6 16.18 20.34 26.77
N VAL A 7 15.97 19.67 25.68
CA VAL A 7 15.55 20.29 24.41
C VAL A 7 14.12 20.77 24.59
N ASN A 8 13.91 22.10 24.49
CA ASN A 8 12.58 22.66 24.54
C ASN A 8 11.77 22.24 23.30
N SER A 9 10.89 21.27 23.50
CA SER A 9 10.07 20.67 22.44
C SER A 9 9.22 21.69 21.68
N TYR A 10 8.77 22.74 22.33
CA TYR A 10 8.03 23.84 21.71
C TYR A 10 8.88 24.64 20.71
N LEU A 11 10.11 24.98 21.10
CA LEU A 11 11.07 25.69 20.23
C LEU A 11 11.46 24.84 19.02
N ARG A 12 11.57 23.52 19.19
CA ARG A 12 11.84 22.59 18.09
C ARG A 12 10.63 22.49 17.13
N GLY A 13 9.42 22.42 17.67
CA GLY A 13 8.18 22.44 16.88
C GLY A 13 8.03 23.71 16.05
N ILE A 14 8.25 24.88 16.66
CA ILE A 14 8.20 26.19 15.97
C ILE A 14 9.22 26.27 14.83
N LYS A 15 10.45 25.79 15.04
CA LYS A 15 11.46 25.74 13.96
C LYS A 15 11.06 24.86 12.80
N VAL A 16 10.45 23.69 13.06
CA VAL A 16 9.97 22.79 12.01
C VAL A 16 8.83 23.43 11.22
N ILE A 17 7.87 24.07 11.91
CA ILE A 17 6.76 24.77 11.27
C ILE A 17 7.28 25.93 10.42
N ALA A 18 8.18 26.76 10.96
CA ALA A 18 8.77 27.88 10.22
C ALA A 18 9.51 27.41 8.97
N LEU A 19 10.30 26.31 9.07
CA LEU A 19 10.98 25.72 7.93
C LEU A 19 10.00 25.22 6.88
N ALA A 20 8.94 24.54 7.30
CA ALA A 20 7.89 24.05 6.41
C ALA A 20 7.17 25.20 5.67
N CYS A 21 6.89 26.31 6.37
CA CYS A 21 6.30 27.51 5.78
C CYS A 21 7.24 28.14 4.72
N VAL A 22 8.54 28.24 5.01
CA VAL A 22 9.52 28.75 4.05
C VAL A 22 9.60 27.87 2.81
N ILE A 23 9.72 26.56 2.99
CA ILE A 23 9.77 25.59 1.88
C ILE A 23 8.49 25.65 1.06
N GLY A 24 7.32 25.65 1.70
CA GLY A 24 6.03 25.78 1.04
C GLY A 24 5.88 27.09 0.27
N GLY A 25 6.32 28.21 0.86
CA GLY A 25 6.33 29.52 0.22
C GLY A 25 7.24 29.59 -1.01
N VAL A 26 8.44 28.99 -0.95
CA VAL A 26 9.36 28.93 -2.10
C VAL A 26 8.77 28.06 -3.22
N ILE A 27 8.26 26.87 -2.90
CA ILE A 27 7.65 25.97 -3.90
C ILE A 27 6.41 26.63 -4.52
N GLY A 28 5.53 27.23 -3.70
CA GLY A 28 4.35 27.94 -4.19
C GLY A 28 4.69 29.16 -5.07
N GLY A 29 5.71 29.93 -4.68
CA GLY A 29 6.20 31.07 -5.46
C GLY A 29 6.78 30.65 -6.82
N VAL A 30 7.62 29.62 -6.85
CA VAL A 30 8.23 29.10 -8.08
C VAL A 30 7.16 28.52 -9.02
N THR A 31 6.26 27.70 -8.51
CA THR A 31 5.19 27.09 -9.33
C THR A 31 4.20 28.15 -9.84
N GLY A 32 3.86 29.15 -9.03
CA GLY A 32 3.04 30.29 -9.44
C GLY A 32 3.70 31.12 -10.55
N ALA A 33 5.01 31.40 -10.42
CA ALA A 33 5.78 32.13 -11.43
C ALA A 33 5.85 31.32 -12.76
N ILE A 34 6.12 30.03 -12.70
CA ILE A 34 6.14 29.16 -13.90
C ILE A 34 4.77 29.18 -14.59
N ARG A 35 3.68 29.04 -13.83
CA ARG A 35 2.32 29.07 -14.38
C ARG A 35 2.02 30.41 -15.04
N PHE A 36 2.39 31.52 -14.39
CA PHE A 36 2.21 32.87 -14.96
C PHE A 36 2.97 33.04 -16.28
N VAL A 37 4.24 32.59 -16.34
CA VAL A 37 5.06 32.67 -17.57
C VAL A 37 4.47 31.79 -18.68
N LEU A 38 4.00 30.57 -18.38
CA LEU A 38 3.38 29.69 -19.37
C LEU A 38 2.09 30.28 -19.92
N LEU A 39 1.22 30.81 -19.06
CA LEU A 39 -0.03 31.49 -19.48
C LEU A 39 0.24 32.74 -20.30
N SER A 40 1.23 33.55 -19.91
CA SER A 40 1.58 34.79 -20.63
C SER A 40 2.17 34.52 -22.03
N ARG A 41 2.77 33.33 -22.23
CA ARG A 41 3.28 32.90 -23.54
C ARG A 41 2.25 32.14 -24.40
N GLY A 42 1.01 31.99 -23.92
CA GLY A 42 -0.04 31.26 -24.64
C GLY A 42 0.23 29.75 -24.77
N VAL A 43 1.16 29.21 -23.97
CA VAL A 43 1.45 27.78 -23.93
C VAL A 43 0.41 27.12 -23.01
N ALA A 44 -0.72 26.75 -23.60
CA ALA A 44 -1.61 25.78 -22.97
C ALA A 44 -0.89 24.42 -23.02
N VAL A 45 -0.34 23.99 -21.90
CA VAL A 45 0.12 22.59 -21.76
C VAL A 45 -1.15 21.75 -21.68
N SER A 46 -1.74 21.44 -22.84
CA SER A 46 -2.84 20.49 -22.90
C SER A 46 -2.23 19.10 -22.74
N GLY A 47 -2.49 18.47 -21.58
CA GLY A 47 -2.15 17.08 -21.34
C GLY A 47 -2.93 16.11 -22.25
N ASP A 48 -3.83 16.61 -23.07
CA ASP A 48 -4.73 15.86 -23.94
C ASP A 48 -3.99 14.95 -24.92
N TRP A 49 -2.88 15.42 -25.50
CA TRP A 49 -2.06 14.60 -26.39
C TRP A 49 -1.45 13.39 -25.64
N ILE A 50 -0.87 13.62 -24.45
CA ILE A 50 -0.29 12.54 -23.63
C ILE A 50 -1.38 11.56 -23.22
N LEU A 51 -2.52 12.09 -22.80
CA LEU A 51 -3.68 11.30 -22.41
C LEU A 51 -4.19 10.43 -23.57
N GLN A 52 -4.25 10.98 -24.78
CA GLN A 52 -4.67 10.25 -25.97
C GLN A 52 -3.69 9.13 -26.34
N GLN A 53 -2.36 9.36 -26.23
CA GLN A 53 -1.36 8.32 -26.45
C GLN A 53 -1.45 7.21 -25.41
N ILE A 54 -1.63 7.55 -24.13
CA ILE A 54 -1.82 6.54 -23.08
C ILE A 54 -3.08 5.73 -23.34
N ARG A 55 -4.18 6.37 -23.72
CA ARG A 55 -5.46 5.68 -24.02
C ARG A 55 -5.35 4.69 -25.17
N SER A 56 -4.64 5.03 -26.23
CA SER A 56 -4.44 4.12 -27.36
C SER A 56 -3.61 2.87 -27.01
N LEU A 57 -2.71 2.98 -26.04
CA LEU A 57 -1.82 1.90 -25.60
C LEU A 57 -2.30 1.22 -24.31
N LEU A 58 -3.44 1.59 -23.75
CA LEU A 58 -3.87 1.17 -22.42
C LEU A 58 -4.09 -0.33 -22.31
N VAL A 59 -4.75 -0.94 -23.29
CA VAL A 59 -4.95 -2.40 -23.33
C VAL A 59 -3.62 -3.15 -23.42
N PRO A 60 -2.68 -2.82 -24.32
CA PRO A 60 -1.34 -3.40 -24.30
C PRO A 60 -0.59 -3.19 -22.98
N ILE A 61 -0.66 -2.00 -22.38
CA ILE A 61 -0.02 -1.69 -21.10
C ILE A 61 -0.55 -2.62 -19.99
N LEU A 62 -1.86 -2.73 -19.85
CA LEU A 62 -2.48 -3.64 -18.87
C LEU A 62 -2.10 -5.11 -19.13
N GLY A 63 -2.06 -5.52 -20.39
CA GLY A 63 -1.62 -6.86 -20.78
C GLY A 63 -0.15 -7.12 -20.40
N ILE A 64 0.73 -6.16 -20.61
CA ILE A 64 2.15 -6.25 -20.23
C ILE A 64 2.29 -6.30 -18.69
N ILE A 65 1.58 -5.43 -17.96
CA ILE A 65 1.59 -5.43 -16.49
C ILE A 65 1.16 -6.81 -15.98
N PHE A 66 0.08 -7.36 -16.51
CA PHE A 66 -0.41 -8.68 -16.13
C PHE A 66 0.61 -9.78 -16.44
N ALA A 67 1.17 -9.80 -17.66
CA ALA A 67 2.18 -10.78 -18.05
C ALA A 67 3.44 -10.73 -17.19
N VAL A 68 3.96 -9.53 -16.93
CA VAL A 68 5.13 -9.32 -16.05
C VAL A 68 4.83 -9.78 -14.63
N THR A 69 3.64 -9.47 -14.12
CA THR A 69 3.22 -9.91 -12.79
C THR A 69 3.21 -11.43 -12.70
N VAL A 70 2.58 -12.12 -13.66
CA VAL A 70 2.54 -13.59 -13.71
C VAL A 70 3.94 -14.19 -13.73
N ILE A 71 4.84 -13.67 -14.59
CA ILE A 71 6.22 -14.16 -14.68
C ILE A 71 6.97 -13.99 -13.36
N LEU A 72 6.93 -12.79 -12.77
CA LEU A 72 7.65 -12.52 -11.53
C LEU A 72 7.10 -13.32 -10.35
N GLU A 73 5.78 -13.49 -10.28
CA GLU A 73 5.14 -14.29 -9.23
C GLU A 73 5.44 -15.78 -9.35
N GLU A 74 5.48 -16.33 -10.57
CA GLU A 74 5.86 -17.74 -10.75
C GLU A 74 7.35 -17.96 -10.45
N LEU A 75 8.22 -17.01 -10.79
CA LEU A 75 9.63 -17.06 -10.38
C LEU A 75 9.77 -17.00 -8.85
N CYS A 76 9.01 -16.09 -8.21
CA CYS A 76 8.97 -15.97 -6.75
C CYS A 76 8.49 -17.28 -6.10
N PHE A 77 7.40 -17.87 -6.62
CA PHE A 77 6.85 -19.12 -6.14
C PHE A 77 7.81 -20.30 -6.32
N HIS A 78 8.51 -20.37 -7.45
CA HIS A 78 9.51 -21.40 -7.71
C HIS A 78 10.70 -21.29 -6.73
N LYS A 79 11.20 -20.06 -6.49
CA LYS A 79 12.26 -19.81 -5.50
C LYS A 79 11.79 -20.21 -4.10
N LEU A 80 10.59 -19.81 -3.70
CA LEU A 80 10.00 -20.13 -2.40
C LEU A 80 9.88 -21.65 -2.21
N LYS A 81 9.39 -22.37 -3.20
CA LYS A 81 9.31 -23.83 -3.17
C LYS A 81 10.67 -24.47 -2.93
N GLY A 82 11.74 -23.99 -3.61
CA GLY A 82 13.10 -24.46 -3.39
C GLY A 82 13.65 -24.17 -1.98
N ILE A 83 13.26 -23.03 -1.37
CA ILE A 83 13.59 -22.73 0.03
C ILE A 83 12.89 -23.71 0.98
N CYS A 84 11.58 -23.88 0.82
CA CYS A 84 10.77 -24.81 1.63
C CYS A 84 11.28 -26.27 1.53
N GLU A 85 11.71 -26.71 0.36
CA GLU A 85 12.29 -28.06 0.18
C GLU A 85 13.61 -28.22 0.93
N LYS A 86 14.42 -27.17 1.02
CA LYS A 86 15.69 -27.20 1.78
C LYS A 86 15.47 -27.18 3.29
N GLN A 87 14.50 -26.43 3.78
CA GLN A 87 14.17 -26.36 5.21
C GLN A 87 13.85 -27.74 5.81
N VAL A 88 13.25 -28.65 5.03
CA VAL A 88 12.93 -30.01 5.49
C VAL A 88 14.18 -30.84 5.84
N THR A 89 15.34 -30.49 5.30
CA THR A 89 16.61 -31.25 5.46
C THR A 89 17.72 -30.42 6.11
N ALA A 90 17.46 -29.17 6.46
CA ALA A 90 18.45 -28.25 7.01
C ALA A 90 18.73 -28.54 8.48
N GLU A 91 19.94 -28.26 8.93
CA GLU A 91 20.34 -28.22 10.35
C GLU A 91 19.87 -26.88 10.98
N ASP A 92 19.79 -26.83 12.33
CA ASP A 92 19.18 -25.71 13.07
C ASP A 92 19.72 -24.32 12.67
N GLU A 93 21.05 -24.17 12.52
CA GLU A 93 21.65 -22.87 12.14
C GLU A 93 21.34 -22.47 10.68
N GLU A 94 21.19 -23.43 9.79
CA GLU A 94 20.83 -23.20 8.38
C GLU A 94 19.31 -22.92 8.26
N CYS A 95 18.52 -23.49 9.14
CA CYS A 95 17.07 -23.31 9.18
C CYS A 95 16.68 -21.84 9.40
N ASP A 96 17.28 -21.15 10.38
CA ASP A 96 17.02 -19.73 10.66
C ASP A 96 17.27 -18.83 9.45
N GLN A 97 18.34 -19.12 8.69
CA GLN A 97 18.65 -18.36 7.49
C GLN A 97 17.65 -18.63 6.36
N LEU A 98 17.21 -19.87 6.21
CA LEU A 98 16.19 -20.25 5.23
C LEU A 98 14.82 -19.65 5.58
N GLU A 99 14.44 -19.59 6.85
CA GLU A 99 13.21 -18.90 7.30
C GLU A 99 13.24 -17.41 6.95
N TYR A 100 14.37 -16.73 7.17
CA TYR A 100 14.52 -15.35 6.76
C TYR A 100 14.39 -15.17 5.23
N GLU A 101 14.99 -16.04 4.43
CA GLU A 101 14.87 -16.01 2.96
C GLU A 101 13.44 -16.34 2.49
N GLU A 102 12.72 -17.22 3.20
CA GLU A 102 11.30 -17.52 2.96
C GLU A 102 10.44 -16.29 3.21
N GLU A 103 10.58 -15.66 4.37
CA GLU A 103 9.85 -14.45 4.73
C GLU A 103 10.11 -13.32 3.74
N LYS A 104 11.37 -13.08 3.40
CA LYS A 104 11.78 -12.07 2.43
C LYS A 104 11.22 -12.31 1.03
N THR A 105 11.22 -13.57 0.59
CA THR A 105 10.69 -13.95 -0.72
C THR A 105 9.16 -13.86 -0.74
N GLY A 106 8.50 -14.28 0.33
CA GLY A 106 7.06 -14.14 0.51
C GLY A 106 6.60 -12.67 0.56
N ALA A 107 7.33 -11.83 1.30
CA ALA A 107 7.08 -10.39 1.34
C ALA A 107 7.24 -9.74 -0.04
N PHE A 108 8.24 -10.14 -0.81
CA PHE A 108 8.41 -9.66 -2.18
C PHE A 108 7.20 -10.00 -3.07
N GLY A 109 6.73 -11.26 -3.05
CA GLY A 109 5.56 -11.68 -3.81
C GLY A 109 4.30 -10.92 -3.41
N THR A 110 4.05 -10.78 -2.11
CA THR A 110 2.89 -10.03 -1.60
C THR A 110 2.94 -8.55 -2.00
N ASN A 111 4.11 -7.90 -1.92
CA ASN A 111 4.28 -6.52 -2.34
C ASN A 111 4.11 -6.35 -3.85
N LEU A 112 4.57 -7.31 -4.65
CA LEU A 112 4.37 -7.33 -6.10
C LEU A 112 2.88 -7.39 -6.45
N ASN A 113 2.09 -8.22 -5.75
CA ASN A 113 0.64 -8.29 -5.90
C ASN A 113 -0.03 -6.93 -5.68
N VAL A 114 0.29 -6.27 -4.56
CA VAL A 114 -0.27 -4.95 -4.24
C VAL A 114 0.14 -3.92 -5.28
N LEU A 115 1.42 -3.90 -5.67
CA LEU A 115 1.93 -2.96 -6.67
C LEU A 115 1.22 -3.15 -8.02
N SER A 116 1.09 -4.38 -8.49
CA SER A 116 0.41 -4.71 -9.74
C SER A 116 -1.06 -4.26 -9.74
N GLN A 117 -1.77 -4.50 -8.63
CA GLN A 117 -3.16 -4.07 -8.47
C GLN A 117 -3.28 -2.54 -8.50
N VAL A 118 -2.45 -1.83 -7.75
CA VAL A 118 -2.47 -0.36 -7.68
C VAL A 118 -2.16 0.25 -9.04
N VAL A 119 -1.14 -0.26 -9.73
CA VAL A 119 -0.76 0.23 -11.06
C VAL A 119 -1.86 -0.05 -12.08
N SER A 120 -2.49 -1.23 -12.04
CA SER A 120 -3.60 -1.58 -12.93
C SER A 120 -4.83 -0.69 -12.70
N ILE A 121 -5.20 -0.43 -11.42
CA ILE A 121 -6.27 0.51 -11.07
C ILE A 121 -5.95 1.91 -11.58
N PHE A 122 -4.71 2.38 -11.40
CA PHE A 122 -4.28 3.70 -11.85
C PHE A 122 -4.45 3.85 -13.36
N PHE A 123 -3.95 2.91 -14.16
CA PHE A 123 -4.07 2.99 -15.62
C PHE A 123 -5.52 2.86 -16.08
N LEU A 124 -6.30 1.98 -15.47
CA LEU A 124 -7.73 1.82 -15.79
C LEU A 124 -8.50 3.11 -15.52
N THR A 125 -8.29 3.72 -14.35
CA THR A 125 -8.99 4.94 -13.95
C THR A 125 -8.53 6.16 -14.74
N PHE A 126 -7.22 6.26 -15.00
CA PHE A 126 -6.65 7.38 -15.77
C PHE A 126 -7.05 7.33 -17.25
N GLY A 127 -7.12 6.13 -17.83
CA GLY A 127 -7.38 5.95 -19.25
C GLY A 127 -8.84 6.07 -19.64
N TYR A 128 -9.77 5.63 -18.78
CA TYR A 128 -11.20 5.57 -19.10
C TYR A 128 -12.01 6.57 -18.28
N SER A 129 -12.90 7.28 -18.96
CA SER A 129 -13.96 8.08 -18.37
C SER A 129 -15.26 7.79 -19.11
N MET A 130 -16.42 8.01 -18.47
CA MET A 130 -17.73 7.77 -19.10
C MET A 130 -17.83 8.51 -20.45
N LYS A 131 -17.43 9.78 -20.48
CA LYS A 131 -17.41 10.58 -21.69
C LYS A 131 -16.54 10.00 -22.83
N TYR A 132 -15.44 9.30 -22.48
CA TYR A 132 -14.56 8.66 -23.47
C TYR A 132 -15.14 7.34 -23.98
N ILE A 133 -15.81 6.59 -23.09
CA ILE A 133 -16.40 5.28 -23.41
C ILE A 133 -17.62 5.45 -24.33
N GLU A 134 -18.40 6.52 -24.15
CA GLU A 134 -19.60 6.80 -24.92
C GLU A 134 -19.31 7.27 -26.36
N THR A 135 -18.08 7.69 -26.66
CA THR A 135 -17.65 8.12 -27.98
C THR A 135 -16.96 6.98 -28.71
N ASP A 136 -17.50 6.58 -29.88
CA ASP A 136 -16.93 5.60 -30.81
C ASP A 136 -16.69 4.18 -30.26
N ASP A 137 -15.83 3.39 -30.90
CA ASP A 137 -15.51 1.98 -30.56
C ASP A 137 -14.73 1.80 -29.23
N HIS A 138 -14.64 2.80 -28.38
CA HIS A 138 -13.90 2.76 -27.14
C HIS A 138 -14.54 1.87 -26.07
N ALA A 139 -15.84 1.58 -26.19
CA ALA A 139 -16.54 0.65 -25.32
C ALA A 139 -15.97 -0.77 -25.40
N TYR A 140 -15.58 -1.23 -26.58
CA TYR A 140 -14.92 -2.52 -26.74
C TYR A 140 -13.54 -2.55 -26.07
N SER A 141 -12.74 -1.52 -26.28
CA SER A 141 -11.43 -1.38 -25.62
C SER A 141 -11.55 -1.38 -24.09
N PHE A 142 -12.54 -0.67 -23.55
CA PHE A 142 -12.84 -0.67 -22.12
C PHE A 142 -13.23 -2.07 -21.62
N LEU A 143 -14.07 -2.78 -22.33
CA LEU A 143 -14.47 -4.14 -21.96
C LEU A 143 -13.27 -5.09 -21.92
N VAL A 144 -12.38 -5.03 -22.94
CA VAL A 144 -11.15 -5.85 -22.95
C VAL A 144 -10.24 -5.49 -21.79
N ALA A 145 -10.06 -4.20 -21.47
CA ALA A 145 -9.29 -3.75 -20.32
C ALA A 145 -9.87 -4.27 -18.99
N CYS A 146 -11.19 -4.23 -18.84
CA CYS A 146 -11.88 -4.81 -17.66
C CYS A 146 -11.67 -6.33 -17.55
N VAL A 147 -11.72 -7.07 -18.67
CA VAL A 147 -11.45 -8.51 -18.66
C VAL A 147 -10.03 -8.81 -18.20
N ILE A 148 -9.02 -8.09 -18.73
CA ILE A 148 -7.62 -8.25 -18.31
C ILE A 148 -7.47 -7.93 -16.81
N PHE A 149 -8.09 -6.85 -16.35
CA PHE A 149 -8.08 -6.43 -14.96
C PHE A 149 -8.67 -7.51 -14.03
N VAL A 150 -9.86 -8.01 -14.34
CA VAL A 150 -10.50 -9.09 -13.57
C VAL A 150 -9.67 -10.37 -13.59
N ALA A 151 -9.13 -10.74 -14.76
CA ALA A 151 -8.25 -11.90 -14.89
C ALA A 151 -7.00 -11.78 -14.01
N SER A 152 -6.39 -10.59 -13.93
CA SER A 152 -5.24 -10.35 -13.06
C SER A 152 -5.59 -10.51 -11.57
N TYR A 153 -6.75 -10.02 -11.12
CA TYR A 153 -7.22 -10.21 -9.75
C TYR A 153 -7.50 -11.68 -9.41
N ILE A 154 -8.11 -12.41 -10.33
CA ILE A 154 -8.37 -13.84 -10.16
C ILE A 154 -7.04 -14.61 -10.06
N TYR A 155 -6.07 -14.30 -10.91
CA TYR A 155 -4.75 -14.92 -10.86
C TYR A 155 -4.03 -14.64 -9.53
N ILE A 156 -3.96 -13.40 -9.09
CA ILE A 156 -3.34 -12.99 -7.83
C ILE A 156 -4.01 -13.71 -6.63
N TYR A 157 -5.34 -13.81 -6.62
CA TYR A 157 -6.08 -14.52 -5.59
C TYR A 157 -5.70 -16.01 -5.53
N PHE A 158 -5.62 -16.70 -6.66
CA PHE A 158 -5.20 -18.10 -6.70
C PHE A 158 -3.72 -18.27 -6.35
N TRP A 159 -2.86 -17.35 -6.76
CA TRP A 159 -1.46 -17.35 -6.37
C TRP A 159 -1.30 -17.24 -4.85
N GLN A 160 -2.05 -16.36 -4.21
CA GLN A 160 -2.03 -16.19 -2.76
C GLN A 160 -2.49 -17.47 -2.02
N ILE A 161 -3.51 -18.16 -2.54
CA ILE A 161 -3.92 -19.45 -1.99
C ILE A 161 -2.80 -20.50 -2.13
N ARG A 162 -2.15 -20.58 -3.29
CA ARG A 162 -1.02 -21.50 -3.53
C ARG A 162 0.14 -21.19 -2.59
N PHE A 163 0.45 -19.94 -2.42
CA PHE A 163 1.50 -19.44 -1.51
C PHE A 163 1.24 -19.90 -0.06
N VAL A 164 0.08 -19.60 0.50
CA VAL A 164 -0.28 -20.00 1.87
C VAL A 164 -0.27 -21.51 2.03
N LYS A 165 -0.81 -22.26 1.06
CA LYS A 165 -0.78 -23.72 1.12
C LYS A 165 0.63 -24.30 1.04
N LEU A 166 1.57 -23.64 0.38
CA LEU A 166 2.97 -24.04 0.36
C LEU A 166 3.59 -23.85 1.73
N LEU A 167 3.37 -22.69 2.35
CA LEU A 167 3.86 -22.42 3.72
C LEU A 167 3.28 -23.40 4.74
N GLN A 168 2.00 -23.75 4.66
CA GLN A 168 1.37 -24.74 5.55
C GLN A 168 1.91 -26.16 5.41
N LYS A 169 2.59 -26.49 4.30
CA LYS A 169 3.28 -27.78 4.15
C LYS A 169 4.62 -27.79 4.88
N THR A 170 5.32 -26.68 4.88
CA THR A 170 6.61 -26.52 5.54
C THR A 170 6.42 -26.29 7.04
N HIS A 171 5.38 -25.53 7.39
CA HIS A 171 5.01 -25.18 8.76
C HIS A 171 3.61 -25.73 9.11
N PRO A 172 3.51 -27.02 9.49
CA PRO A 172 2.20 -27.67 9.73
C PRO A 172 1.43 -27.11 10.93
N GLU A 173 2.11 -26.39 11.83
CA GLU A 173 1.52 -25.64 12.94
C GLU A 173 0.70 -24.44 12.48
N LYS A 174 1.00 -23.86 11.31
CA LYS A 174 0.27 -22.72 10.75
C LYS A 174 -1.11 -23.12 10.26
N LYS A 175 -2.12 -22.47 10.81
CA LYS A 175 -3.53 -22.78 10.54
C LYS A 175 -4.22 -21.60 9.86
N GLY A 176 -5.29 -21.90 9.17
CA GLY A 176 -6.15 -20.94 8.51
C GLY A 176 -6.45 -21.32 7.08
N ASP A 177 -7.69 -21.06 6.66
CA ASP A 177 -8.09 -21.21 5.26
C ASP A 177 -7.89 -19.87 4.55
N PRO A 178 -6.96 -19.79 3.56
CA PRO A 178 -6.68 -18.54 2.85
C PRO A 178 -7.89 -17.96 2.09
N SER A 179 -8.95 -18.75 1.87
CA SER A 179 -10.20 -18.27 1.29
C SER A 179 -11.21 -17.74 2.33
N SER A 180 -10.93 -17.91 3.62
CA SER A 180 -11.82 -17.48 4.70
C SER A 180 -11.58 -16.00 5.07
N THR A 181 -12.66 -15.30 5.40
CA THR A 181 -12.58 -13.93 5.97
C THR A 181 -11.91 -13.89 7.34
N LYS A 182 -11.83 -15.04 8.05
CA LYS A 182 -11.15 -15.19 9.34
C LYS A 182 -9.71 -15.68 9.22
N PHE A 183 -9.18 -15.74 8.00
CA PHE A 183 -7.81 -16.26 7.78
C PHE A 183 -6.77 -15.56 8.65
N GLN A 184 -6.78 -14.23 8.72
CA GLN A 184 -5.79 -13.46 9.48
C GLN A 184 -5.84 -13.76 10.99
N GLU A 185 -7.04 -13.96 11.55
CA GLU A 185 -7.21 -14.34 12.96
C GLU A 185 -6.67 -15.74 13.20
N GLN A 186 -7.05 -16.71 12.38
CA GLN A 186 -6.62 -18.11 12.49
C GLN A 186 -5.10 -18.26 12.31
N TRP A 187 -4.52 -17.49 11.38
CA TRP A 187 -3.09 -17.47 11.15
C TRP A 187 -2.34 -16.92 12.37
N LEU A 188 -2.78 -15.78 12.89
CA LEU A 188 -2.18 -15.14 14.06
C LEU A 188 -2.30 -16.02 15.31
N GLU A 189 -3.43 -16.71 15.50
CA GLU A 189 -3.61 -17.66 16.62
C GLU A 189 -2.62 -18.84 16.56
N SER A 190 -2.23 -19.28 15.37
CA SER A 190 -1.29 -20.37 15.14
C SER A 190 0.18 -19.95 15.20
N CYS A 191 0.47 -18.65 15.30
CA CYS A 191 1.82 -18.14 15.49
C CYS A 191 2.29 -18.32 16.93
N ASP A 192 3.59 -18.53 17.12
CA ASP A 192 4.21 -18.51 18.43
C ASP A 192 4.32 -17.08 19.02
N GLU A 193 4.85 -16.95 20.22
CA GLU A 193 4.93 -15.65 20.89
C GLU A 193 5.97 -14.71 20.22
N ALA A 194 7.06 -15.24 19.67
CA ALA A 194 8.08 -14.46 18.99
C ALA A 194 7.55 -13.92 17.66
N GLU A 195 6.88 -14.74 16.89
CA GLU A 195 6.22 -14.35 15.63
C GLU A 195 5.12 -13.31 15.87
N LYS A 196 4.27 -13.51 16.89
CA LYS A 196 3.25 -12.54 17.29
C LYS A 196 3.85 -11.18 17.63
N GLU A 197 4.96 -11.18 18.36
CA GLU A 197 5.67 -9.94 18.69
C GLU A 197 6.17 -9.21 17.44
N VAL A 198 6.74 -9.94 16.46
CA VAL A 198 7.17 -9.36 15.16
C VAL A 198 5.97 -8.78 14.41
N ILE A 199 4.84 -9.50 14.36
CA ILE A 199 3.62 -9.04 13.69
C ILE A 199 3.09 -7.76 14.36
N TYR A 200 3.01 -7.74 15.70
CA TYR A 200 2.50 -6.57 16.44
C TYR A 200 3.41 -5.36 16.29
N GLN A 201 4.73 -5.54 16.37
CA GLN A 201 5.69 -4.46 16.18
C GLN A 201 5.64 -3.91 14.75
N SER A 202 5.51 -4.79 13.76
CA SER A 202 5.41 -4.40 12.35
C SER A 202 4.11 -3.66 12.07
N ALA A 203 2.98 -4.14 12.60
CA ALA A 203 1.68 -3.48 12.48
C ALA A 203 1.69 -2.10 13.15
N TYR A 204 2.31 -1.96 14.33
CA TYR A 204 2.45 -0.69 15.01
C TYR A 204 3.31 0.30 14.21
N LYS A 205 4.45 -0.15 13.67
CA LYS A 205 5.31 0.68 12.82
C LYS A 205 4.57 1.13 11.55
N ALA A 206 3.81 0.23 10.93
CA ALA A 206 2.98 0.56 9.77
C ALA A 206 1.93 1.63 10.12
N TYR A 207 1.20 1.46 11.23
CA TYR A 207 0.23 2.44 11.71
C TYR A 207 0.86 3.82 11.93
N VAL A 208 2.01 3.88 12.63
CA VAL A 208 2.72 5.14 12.88
C VAL A 208 3.16 5.81 11.58
N THR A 209 3.65 5.02 10.62
CA THR A 209 4.06 5.52 9.30
C THR A 209 2.87 6.10 8.55
N ILE A 210 1.77 5.37 8.45
CA ILE A 210 0.53 5.80 7.80
C ILE A 210 0.01 7.10 8.45
N ASN A 211 -0.07 7.13 9.78
CA ASN A 211 -0.59 8.29 10.53
C ASN A 211 0.27 9.55 10.37
N ARG A 212 1.56 9.41 10.07
CA ARG A 212 2.45 10.55 9.75
C ARG A 212 2.38 10.95 8.28
N THR A 213 2.19 10.00 7.39
CA THR A 213 2.25 10.22 5.94
C THR A 213 0.95 10.81 5.39
N ILE A 214 -0.22 10.34 5.87
CA ILE A 214 -1.52 10.83 5.37
C ILE A 214 -1.69 12.34 5.48
N PRO A 215 -1.39 13.02 6.61
CA PRO A 215 -1.49 14.48 6.69
C PRO A 215 -0.60 15.20 5.67
N LEU A 216 0.58 14.66 5.39
CA LEU A 216 1.47 15.23 4.37
C LEU A 216 0.87 15.08 2.96
N ILE A 217 0.34 13.92 2.65
CA ILE A 217 -0.36 13.68 1.38
C ILE A 217 -1.59 14.60 1.26
N LEU A 218 -2.36 14.78 2.33
CA LEU A 218 -3.51 15.71 2.34
C LEU A 218 -3.09 17.13 1.98
N ILE A 219 -1.97 17.62 2.52
CA ILE A 219 -1.44 18.94 2.15
C ILE A 219 -1.09 18.98 0.66
N VAL A 220 -0.42 17.96 0.14
CA VAL A 220 -0.06 17.89 -1.28
C VAL A 220 -1.31 17.88 -2.17
N VAL A 221 -2.32 17.07 -1.84
CA VAL A 221 -3.58 16.99 -2.59
C VAL A 221 -4.36 18.29 -2.51
N MET A 222 -4.37 18.98 -1.36
CA MET A 222 -5.00 20.28 -1.19
C MET A 222 -4.33 21.34 -2.09
N VAL A 223 -2.99 21.35 -2.11
CA VAL A 223 -2.24 22.25 -3.00
C VAL A 223 -2.49 21.90 -4.47
N ALA A 224 -2.48 20.62 -4.82
CA ALA A 224 -2.79 20.18 -6.17
C ALA A 224 -4.20 20.60 -6.61
N ASN A 225 -5.19 20.49 -5.73
CA ASN A 225 -6.55 20.96 -6.01
C ASN A 225 -6.60 22.48 -6.28
N LEU A 226 -5.83 23.26 -5.52
CA LEU A 226 -5.78 24.70 -5.69
C LEU A 226 -5.20 25.12 -7.06
N TYR A 227 -4.20 24.37 -7.58
CA TYR A 227 -3.54 24.70 -8.84
C TYR A 227 -4.18 24.04 -10.07
N PHE A 228 -4.73 22.85 -9.94
CA PHE A 228 -5.19 22.04 -11.07
C PHE A 228 -6.71 21.78 -11.07
N ASP A 229 -7.44 22.32 -10.08
CA ASP A 229 -8.88 22.13 -9.94
C ASP A 229 -9.30 20.64 -10.01
N THR A 230 -8.57 19.79 -9.29
CA THR A 230 -8.74 18.33 -9.31
C THR A 230 -10.00 17.84 -8.57
N GLY A 231 -10.69 18.74 -7.90
CA GLY A 231 -11.90 18.45 -7.12
C GLY A 231 -11.61 17.95 -5.70
N MET A 232 -12.62 18.03 -4.83
CA MET A 232 -12.51 17.75 -3.39
C MET A 232 -12.49 16.25 -3.04
N MET A 233 -12.83 15.34 -3.98
CA MET A 233 -13.02 13.91 -3.68
C MET A 233 -11.78 13.25 -3.07
N ALA A 234 -10.59 13.54 -3.60
CA ALA A 234 -9.36 12.97 -3.07
C ALA A 234 -9.08 13.41 -1.63
N VAL A 235 -9.35 14.69 -1.32
CA VAL A 235 -9.22 15.22 0.06
C VAL A 235 -10.19 14.52 1.01
N VAL A 236 -11.46 14.38 0.61
CA VAL A 236 -12.48 13.72 1.41
C VAL A 236 -12.14 12.25 1.68
N VAL A 237 -11.75 11.51 0.64
CA VAL A 237 -11.39 10.09 0.77
C VAL A 237 -10.19 9.90 1.69
N LEU A 238 -9.12 10.67 1.52
CA LEU A 238 -7.94 10.59 2.38
C LEU A 238 -8.25 10.97 3.83
N ALA A 239 -9.07 11.99 4.05
CA ALA A 239 -9.50 12.38 5.40
C ALA A 239 -10.31 11.27 6.08
N LEU A 240 -11.22 10.61 5.35
CA LEU A 240 -11.99 9.47 5.86
C LEU A 240 -11.10 8.29 6.20
N VAL A 241 -10.12 7.95 5.35
CA VAL A 241 -9.16 6.87 5.61
C VAL A 241 -8.33 7.19 6.87
N TRP A 242 -7.90 8.44 7.02
CA TRP A 242 -7.16 8.86 8.22
C TRP A 242 -7.99 8.75 9.49
N MET A 243 -9.23 9.25 9.48
CA MET A 243 -10.16 9.13 10.62
C MET A 243 -10.42 7.66 10.95
N LEU A 244 -10.64 6.82 9.97
CA LEU A 244 -10.86 5.38 10.16
C LEU A 244 -9.65 4.72 10.84
N ALA A 245 -8.44 4.97 10.37
CA ALA A 245 -7.23 4.43 10.96
C ALA A 245 -7.05 4.88 12.42
N GLN A 246 -7.26 6.19 12.68
CA GLN A 246 -7.11 6.77 14.01
C GLN A 246 -8.16 6.23 14.99
N PHE A 247 -9.43 6.20 14.61
CA PHE A 247 -10.52 5.75 15.48
C PHE A 247 -10.46 4.24 15.75
N THR A 248 -10.08 3.45 14.75
CA THR A 248 -9.89 2.00 14.92
C THR A 248 -8.76 1.72 15.92
N TYR A 249 -7.62 2.40 15.77
CA TYR A 249 -6.49 2.21 16.69
C TYR A 249 -6.84 2.61 18.12
N THR A 250 -7.33 3.83 18.33
CA THR A 250 -7.64 4.33 19.67
C THR A 250 -8.78 3.55 20.32
N GLY A 251 -9.81 3.19 19.56
CA GLY A 251 -10.92 2.37 20.03
C GLY A 251 -10.49 0.99 20.50
N ASN A 252 -9.61 0.32 19.74
CA ASN A 252 -9.06 -0.98 20.13
C ASN A 252 -8.16 -0.88 21.36
N CYS A 253 -7.33 0.15 21.49
CA CYS A 253 -6.53 0.38 22.69
C CYS A 253 -7.40 0.47 23.95
N VAL A 254 -8.50 1.23 23.88
CA VAL A 254 -9.45 1.36 25.01
C VAL A 254 -10.13 0.04 25.31
N LYS A 255 -10.60 -0.68 24.27
CA LYS A 255 -11.29 -1.98 24.42
C LYS A 255 -10.37 -3.04 25.07
N ILE A 256 -9.14 -3.16 24.60
CA ILE A 256 -8.15 -4.11 25.15
C ILE A 256 -7.88 -3.80 26.61
N LYS A 257 -7.64 -2.52 26.94
CA LYS A 257 -7.40 -2.11 28.33
C LYS A 257 -8.60 -2.38 29.23
N LYS A 258 -9.83 -2.14 28.75
CA LYS A 258 -11.05 -2.49 29.50
C LYS A 258 -11.16 -3.98 29.76
N ASN A 259 -10.87 -4.82 28.78
CA ASN A 259 -10.90 -6.28 28.95
C ASN A 259 -9.86 -6.75 29.96
N SER A 260 -8.65 -6.22 29.96
CA SER A 260 -7.61 -6.56 30.94
C SER A 260 -8.03 -6.22 32.38
N LEU A 261 -8.68 -5.08 32.59
CA LEU A 261 -9.22 -4.69 33.91
C LEU A 261 -10.34 -5.61 34.38
N LEU A 262 -11.22 -6.06 33.49
CA LEU A 262 -12.29 -7.01 33.81
C LEU A 262 -11.71 -8.38 34.21
N PHE A 263 -10.67 -8.84 33.51
CA PHE A 263 -9.97 -10.07 33.84
C PHE A 263 -9.29 -10.01 35.23
N GLN A 264 -8.70 -8.88 35.60
CA GLN A 264 -8.11 -8.69 36.93
C GLN A 264 -9.18 -8.69 38.02
N LYS A 265 -10.33 -8.04 37.80
CA LYS A 265 -11.42 -7.97 38.75
C LYS A 265 -12.10 -9.32 39.02
N ASN A 266 -12.12 -10.23 38.04
CA ASN A 266 -12.72 -11.55 38.19
C ASN A 266 -11.75 -12.58 38.82
N ARG A 267 -10.48 -12.23 39.09
CA ARG A 267 -9.49 -13.05 39.75
C ARG A 267 -9.34 -12.76 41.25
N VAL A 268 -9.96 -11.71 41.74
CA VAL A 268 -10.09 -11.32 43.15
C VAL A 268 -11.46 -11.75 43.67
#